data_4b63cb53e6c481baaa542cbdd49ff1a1
#
_entry.id   4b63cb53e6c481baaa542cbdd49ff1a1
#
_cell.length_a   1.000
_cell.length_b   1.000
_cell.length_c   1.000
_cell.angle_alpha   90.00
_cell.angle_beta   90.00
_cell.angle_gamma   90.00
#
_symmetry.space_group_name_H-M   'P 1'
#
loop_
_entity.id
_entity.type
_entity.pdbx_description
1 polymer ?
#
loop_
_entity_poly.entity_id
_entity_poly.type
_entity_poly.pdbx_seq_one_letter_code
_entity_poly.pdbx_strand_id
1 'polypeptide(L)'
;MSIEIRTRVLKNGSQSLYLDCYENGKREYESLHLYLVPEVNEDAKRENKNAMKKAVAIKAERLLGIRKDAKSPDETALRKASPVFYEWLLDYHKGLIDSQAYSQNYIKNVWKLIAIMHQYMKYSHKSGIRLIDFNKNVYVGFLNYMRDIYVSPKSPSNPQKLAQSTMHQMQTTLNTILNKAVRNGLISANPFASLDIRERVSKAESNIVALTKEEVMSLASVETGSPATKQCYMFCCFTGLRHSDISNLKWKDIRQTDAGLAIYLPRMQKTKHPILIPLGKKALEWLPHREDKSEDSLVFNTPQICNCDRALKHMAKRAGITKVLGFHTSRHTFG
;
A
#
# COMPACT_ATOMS: atom_id res chain seq x y z
N MET A 1 -3.83 -13.07 44.30
CA MET A 1 -4.78 -12.00 43.93
C MET A 1 -6.07 -12.60 43.41
N SER A 2 -7.23 -12.26 43.97
CA SER A 2 -8.55 -12.65 43.52
C SER A 2 -9.35 -11.39 43.19
N ILE A 3 -9.99 -11.34 42.03
CA ILE A 3 -10.80 -10.19 41.61
C ILE A 3 -12.17 -10.73 41.14
N GLU A 4 -13.24 -10.20 41.73
CA GLU A 4 -14.60 -10.56 41.36
C GLU A 4 -15.43 -9.33 41.00
N ILE A 5 -16.31 -9.46 39.99
CA ILE A 5 -17.31 -8.43 39.67
C ILE A 5 -18.49 -8.63 40.56
N ARG A 6 -18.88 -7.60 41.30
CA ARG A 6 -20.05 -7.61 42.17
C ARG A 6 -20.99 -6.46 41.85
N THR A 7 -22.24 -6.59 42.28
CA THR A 7 -23.28 -5.58 42.10
C THR A 7 -23.75 -5.04 43.45
N ARG A 8 -24.12 -3.76 43.46
CA ARG A 8 -24.76 -3.10 44.61
C ARG A 8 -26.04 -2.44 44.12
N VAL A 9 -27.17 -2.78 44.72
CA VAL A 9 -28.49 -2.20 44.40
C VAL A 9 -28.54 -0.75 44.86
N LEU A 10 -29.01 0.12 44.02
CA LEU A 10 -29.22 1.53 44.26
C LEU A 10 -30.69 1.83 44.57
N LYS A 11 -30.98 2.98 45.19
CA LYS A 11 -32.38 3.41 45.58
C LYS A 11 -33.34 3.51 44.37
N ASN A 12 -32.83 3.68 43.16
CA ASN A 12 -33.61 3.76 41.91
C ASN A 12 -33.83 2.42 41.23
N GLY A 13 -33.51 1.28 41.89
CA GLY A 13 -33.67 -0.06 41.35
C GLY A 13 -32.56 -0.50 40.39
N SER A 14 -31.65 0.37 39.99
CA SER A 14 -30.46 -0.01 39.20
C SER A 14 -29.40 -0.65 40.08
N GLN A 15 -28.45 -1.40 39.46
CA GLN A 15 -27.34 -2.02 40.17
C GLN A 15 -26.02 -1.42 39.69
N SER A 16 -25.21 -0.89 40.62
CA SER A 16 -23.86 -0.44 40.33
C SER A 16 -22.88 -1.62 40.31
N LEU A 17 -22.01 -1.68 39.31
CA LEU A 17 -20.96 -2.69 39.19
C LEU A 17 -19.66 -2.20 39.85
N TYR A 18 -19.01 -3.10 40.60
CA TYR A 18 -17.70 -2.82 41.20
C TYR A 18 -16.84 -4.10 41.21
N LEU A 19 -15.53 -3.91 41.28
CA LEU A 19 -14.57 -5.01 41.50
C LEU A 19 -14.34 -5.18 43.01
N ASP A 20 -14.38 -6.42 43.45
CA ASP A 20 -13.98 -6.86 44.77
C ASP A 20 -12.61 -7.52 44.64
N CYS A 21 -11.57 -6.80 45.04
CA CYS A 21 -10.17 -7.21 44.90
C CYS A 21 -9.60 -7.67 46.26
N TYR A 22 -9.07 -8.91 46.31
CA TYR A 22 -8.40 -9.44 47.50
C TYR A 22 -6.97 -9.81 47.16
N GLU A 23 -6.03 -9.13 47.80
CA GLU A 23 -4.58 -9.35 47.62
C GLU A 23 -3.84 -9.15 48.91
N ASN A 24 -2.89 -10.04 49.22
CA ASN A 24 -1.99 -9.94 50.38
C ASN A 24 -2.71 -9.66 51.75
N GLY A 25 -3.88 -10.29 51.93
CA GLY A 25 -4.65 -10.12 53.19
C GLY A 25 -5.51 -8.84 53.25
N LYS A 26 -5.44 -7.98 52.25
CA LYS A 26 -6.26 -6.75 52.13
C LYS A 26 -7.36 -6.90 51.10
N ARG A 27 -8.52 -6.30 51.39
CA ARG A 27 -9.68 -6.26 50.52
C ARG A 27 -9.96 -4.83 50.13
N GLU A 28 -10.04 -4.59 48.79
CA GLU A 28 -10.30 -3.29 48.22
C GLU A 28 -11.48 -3.36 47.22
N TYR A 29 -12.28 -2.30 47.17
CA TYR A 29 -13.42 -2.20 46.28
C TYR A 29 -13.19 -1.08 45.28
N GLU A 30 -13.21 -1.41 43.99
CA GLU A 30 -13.07 -0.43 42.89
C GLU A 30 -14.42 -0.25 42.17
N SER A 31 -15.03 0.94 42.23
CA SER A 31 -16.23 1.25 41.44
C SER A 31 -15.91 1.31 39.97
N LEU A 32 -16.70 0.61 39.14
CA LEU A 32 -16.54 0.64 37.68
C LEU A 32 -17.29 1.77 37.01
N HIS A 33 -18.14 2.50 37.75
CA HIS A 33 -19.07 3.49 37.19
C HIS A 33 -19.93 2.94 36.04
N LEU A 34 -20.22 1.63 36.08
CA LEU A 34 -21.12 0.94 35.19
C LEU A 34 -22.35 0.52 35.95
N TYR A 35 -23.51 0.62 35.29
CA TYR A 35 -24.78 0.35 35.94
C TYR A 35 -25.57 -0.66 35.13
N LEU A 36 -26.29 -1.56 35.82
CA LEU A 36 -27.32 -2.40 35.25
C LEU A 36 -28.68 -1.78 35.57
N VAL A 37 -29.48 -1.61 34.55
CA VAL A 37 -30.86 -1.09 34.70
C VAL A 37 -31.85 -2.23 34.77
N PRO A 38 -33.06 -2.06 35.37
CA PRO A 38 -34.14 -3.06 35.35
C PRO A 38 -34.47 -3.48 33.92
N GLU A 39 -34.55 -4.77 33.65
CA GLU A 39 -34.77 -5.32 32.30
C GLU A 39 -36.25 -5.26 31.91
N VAL A 40 -36.75 -4.06 31.64
CA VAL A 40 -38.14 -3.81 31.25
C VAL A 40 -38.38 -3.92 29.73
N ASN A 41 -37.33 -3.89 28.93
CA ASN A 41 -37.38 -4.01 27.46
C ASN A 41 -36.09 -4.60 26.89
N GLU A 42 -36.07 -4.89 25.58
CA GLU A 42 -34.89 -5.47 24.90
C GLU A 42 -33.70 -4.49 24.84
N ASP A 43 -33.93 -3.18 24.83
CA ASP A 43 -32.85 -2.19 24.85
C ASP A 43 -32.14 -2.19 26.21
N ALA A 44 -32.88 -2.28 27.33
CA ALA A 44 -32.31 -2.42 28.66
C ALA A 44 -31.46 -3.70 28.80
N LYS A 45 -31.93 -4.83 28.26
CA LYS A 45 -31.13 -6.06 28.21
C LYS A 45 -29.84 -5.88 27.42
N ARG A 46 -29.90 -5.17 26.30
CA ARG A 46 -28.74 -4.86 25.44
C ARG A 46 -27.75 -3.94 26.16
N GLU A 47 -28.22 -2.93 26.86
CA GLU A 47 -27.38 -2.06 27.70
C GLU A 47 -26.69 -2.84 28.82
N ASN A 48 -27.45 -3.65 29.55
CA ASN A 48 -26.90 -4.51 30.60
C ASN A 48 -25.83 -5.45 30.09
N LYS A 49 -26.07 -6.08 28.94
CA LYS A 49 -25.08 -6.96 28.28
C LYS A 49 -23.80 -6.19 27.92
N ASN A 50 -23.93 -4.96 27.46
CA ASN A 50 -22.78 -4.13 27.13
C ASN A 50 -22.03 -3.66 28.38
N ALA A 51 -22.74 -3.28 29.45
CA ALA A 51 -22.14 -2.93 30.74
C ALA A 51 -21.34 -4.12 31.33
N MET A 52 -21.92 -5.33 31.32
CA MET A 52 -21.22 -6.53 31.78
C MET A 52 -19.99 -6.87 30.92
N LYS A 53 -20.07 -6.76 29.60
CA LYS A 53 -18.88 -6.93 28.74
C LYS A 53 -17.74 -5.99 29.10
N LYS A 54 -18.06 -4.70 29.35
CA LYS A 54 -17.06 -3.71 29.79
C LYS A 54 -16.48 -4.06 31.16
N ALA A 55 -17.30 -4.50 32.10
CA ALA A 55 -16.86 -4.91 33.44
C ALA A 55 -15.91 -6.12 33.38
N VAL A 56 -16.22 -7.13 32.53
CA VAL A 56 -15.35 -8.30 32.31
C VAL A 56 -14.01 -7.90 31.70
N ALA A 57 -14.00 -6.97 30.73
CA ALA A 57 -12.77 -6.46 30.15
C ALA A 57 -11.89 -5.74 31.21
N ILE A 58 -12.48 -4.88 32.05
CA ILE A 58 -11.75 -4.20 33.12
C ILE A 58 -11.23 -5.22 34.16
N LYS A 59 -12.00 -6.23 34.52
CA LYS A 59 -11.54 -7.33 35.38
C LYS A 59 -10.32 -8.05 34.82
N ALA A 60 -10.36 -8.36 33.50
CA ALA A 60 -9.22 -9.00 32.82
C ALA A 60 -7.96 -8.11 32.82
N GLU A 61 -8.09 -6.81 32.59
CA GLU A 61 -6.99 -5.84 32.68
C GLU A 61 -6.39 -5.82 34.10
N ARG A 62 -7.21 -5.86 35.15
CA ARG A 62 -6.74 -5.89 36.55
C ARG A 62 -6.03 -7.20 36.90
N LEU A 63 -6.53 -8.34 36.41
CA LEU A 63 -5.88 -9.65 36.60
C LEU A 63 -4.50 -9.70 35.92
N LEU A 64 -4.34 -9.04 34.80
CA LEU A 64 -3.05 -8.93 34.08
C LEU A 64 -2.08 -7.94 34.73
N GLY A 65 -2.41 -7.36 35.90
CA GLY A 65 -1.53 -6.42 36.61
C GLY A 65 -1.50 -5.02 36.00
N ILE A 66 -2.40 -4.70 35.07
CA ILE A 66 -2.60 -3.34 34.55
C ILE A 66 -3.35 -2.54 35.61
N ARG A 67 -2.62 -2.07 36.65
CA ARG A 67 -3.20 -1.23 37.70
C ARG A 67 -3.53 0.16 37.16
N LYS A 68 -4.71 0.71 37.55
CA LYS A 68 -5.01 2.15 37.39
C LYS A 68 -4.03 3.07 38.14
N ASP A 69 -3.33 2.52 39.13
CA ASP A 69 -2.35 3.25 39.98
C ASP A 69 -0.93 3.26 39.40
N ALA A 70 -0.62 2.53 38.34
CA ALA A 70 0.42 3.00 37.46
C ALA A 70 -0.13 4.35 36.93
N LYS A 71 0.27 5.48 37.57
CA LYS A 71 0.11 6.82 36.98
C LYS A 71 0.36 6.64 35.51
N SER A 72 -0.69 6.80 34.68
CA SER A 72 -0.50 6.79 33.22
C SER A 72 0.70 7.69 32.99
N PRO A 73 1.75 7.23 32.33
CA PRO A 73 2.92 8.06 32.09
C PRO A 73 2.36 9.39 31.65
N ASP A 74 2.71 10.47 32.36
CA ASP A 74 2.09 11.79 32.22
C ASP A 74 1.87 12.00 30.72
N GLU A 75 0.60 12.07 30.27
CA GLU A 75 0.27 12.18 28.84
C GLU A 75 1.08 13.32 28.21
N THR A 76 1.38 14.34 29.02
CA THR A 76 2.26 15.45 28.66
C THR A 76 3.70 15.00 28.45
N ALA A 77 4.20 14.07 29.24
CA ALA A 77 5.57 13.52 29.09
C ALA A 77 5.66 12.60 27.86
N LEU A 78 4.67 11.73 27.65
CA LEU A 78 4.58 10.90 26.44
C LEU A 78 4.47 11.74 25.17
N ARG A 79 3.66 12.81 25.23
CA ARG A 79 3.51 13.73 24.12
C ARG A 79 4.80 14.49 23.82
N LYS A 80 5.52 14.94 24.85
CA LYS A 80 6.84 15.57 24.70
C LYS A 80 7.91 14.62 24.15
N ALA A 81 7.86 13.35 24.50
CA ALA A 81 8.79 12.32 24.01
C ALA A 81 8.46 11.87 22.57
N SER A 82 7.21 12.06 22.10
CA SER A 82 6.82 11.69 20.74
C SER A 82 7.50 12.60 19.72
N PRO A 83 8.09 12.07 18.63
CA PRO A 83 8.74 12.88 17.61
C PRO A 83 7.74 13.76 16.84
N VAL A 84 8.22 14.85 16.26
CA VAL A 84 7.46 15.62 15.27
C VAL A 84 7.19 14.72 14.06
N PHE A 85 5.94 14.63 13.64
CA PHE A 85 5.50 13.67 12.62
C PHE A 85 6.27 13.79 11.30
N TYR A 86 6.51 15.02 10.83
CA TYR A 86 7.23 15.25 9.60
C TYR A 86 8.71 14.85 9.69
N GLU A 87 9.37 15.18 10.78
CA GLU A 87 10.76 14.80 11.03
C GLU A 87 10.91 13.29 11.11
N TRP A 88 9.99 12.63 11.81
CA TRP A 88 9.94 11.18 11.87
C TRP A 88 9.76 10.52 10.49
N LEU A 89 8.95 11.11 9.60
CA LEU A 89 8.81 10.62 8.23
C LEU A 89 10.11 10.73 7.43
N LEU A 90 10.87 11.81 7.64
CA LEU A 90 12.18 12.00 7.00
C LEU A 90 13.19 10.95 7.49
N ASP A 91 13.24 10.72 8.81
CA ASP A 91 14.10 9.70 9.40
C ASP A 91 13.71 8.29 8.94
N TYR A 92 12.40 8.02 8.85
CA TYR A 92 11.91 6.77 8.26
C TYR A 92 12.40 6.57 6.82
N HIS A 93 12.30 7.60 5.99
CA HIS A 93 12.77 7.55 4.60
C HIS A 93 14.28 7.33 4.51
N LYS A 94 15.06 8.01 5.35
CA LYS A 94 16.51 7.81 5.44
C LYS A 94 16.85 6.37 5.80
N GLY A 95 16.18 5.80 6.82
CA GLY A 95 16.36 4.41 7.20
C GLY A 95 16.00 3.40 6.09
N LEU A 96 15.05 3.72 5.18
CA LEU A 96 14.79 2.88 4.01
C LEU A 96 15.96 2.88 3.01
N ILE A 97 16.62 4.01 2.82
CA ILE A 97 17.79 4.14 1.94
C ILE A 97 18.96 3.36 2.54
N ASP A 98 19.25 3.59 3.80
CA ASP A 98 20.41 3.00 4.49
C ASP A 98 20.30 1.47 4.60
N SER A 99 19.09 0.94 4.76
CA SER A 99 18.85 -0.51 4.88
C SER A 99 19.11 -1.32 3.60
N GLN A 100 19.10 -0.69 2.42
CA GLN A 100 19.21 -1.33 1.10
C GLN A 100 18.24 -2.51 0.84
N ALA A 101 17.28 -2.74 1.75
CA ALA A 101 16.34 -3.87 1.70
C ALA A 101 15.09 -3.59 0.83
N TYR A 102 14.87 -2.33 0.46
CA TYR A 102 13.66 -1.89 -0.22
C TYR A 102 13.92 -1.53 -1.68
N SER A 103 12.88 -1.73 -2.53
CA SER A 103 12.99 -1.34 -3.93
C SER A 103 13.07 0.19 -4.08
N GLN A 104 13.84 0.64 -5.08
CA GLN A 104 13.96 2.07 -5.42
C GLN A 104 12.59 2.74 -5.68
N ASN A 105 11.63 1.99 -6.25
CA ASN A 105 10.28 2.49 -6.49
C ASN A 105 9.51 2.73 -5.19
N TYR A 106 9.67 1.88 -4.17
CA TYR A 106 9.06 2.11 -2.87
C TYR A 106 9.66 3.34 -2.18
N ILE A 107 10.98 3.48 -2.19
CA ILE A 107 11.68 4.66 -1.64
C ILE A 107 11.20 5.95 -2.33
N LYS A 108 11.09 5.97 -3.65
CA LYS A 108 10.54 7.10 -4.42
C LYS A 108 9.07 7.40 -4.08
N ASN A 109 8.24 6.38 -3.84
CA ASN A 109 6.85 6.56 -3.45
C ASN A 109 6.72 7.16 -2.05
N VAL A 110 7.57 6.73 -1.10
CA VAL A 110 7.63 7.32 0.25
C VAL A 110 8.06 8.77 0.16
N TRP A 111 9.08 9.09 -0.64
CA TRP A 111 9.50 10.48 -0.85
C TRP A 111 8.38 11.35 -1.43
N LYS A 112 7.64 10.84 -2.42
CA LYS A 112 6.48 11.54 -2.99
C LYS A 112 5.41 11.81 -1.93
N LEU A 113 5.11 10.82 -1.08
CA LEU A 113 4.19 10.99 0.05
C LEU A 113 4.67 12.10 1.00
N ILE A 114 5.95 12.09 1.37
CA ILE A 114 6.55 13.10 2.26
C ILE A 114 6.41 14.50 1.67
N ALA A 115 6.68 14.66 0.37
CA ALA A 115 6.56 15.96 -0.31
C ALA A 115 5.12 16.49 -0.30
N ILE A 116 4.11 15.64 -0.53
CA ILE A 116 2.70 16.03 -0.47
C ILE A 116 2.28 16.31 0.98
N MET A 117 2.73 15.48 1.92
CA MET A 117 2.44 15.65 3.36
C MET A 117 3.01 16.96 3.89
N HIS A 118 4.21 17.34 3.48
CA HIS A 118 4.81 18.62 3.84
C HIS A 118 3.95 19.82 3.42
N GLN A 119 3.43 19.78 2.18
CA GLN A 119 2.54 20.84 1.70
C GLN A 119 1.21 20.86 2.48
N TYR A 120 0.64 19.68 2.79
CA TYR A 120 -0.56 19.59 3.62
C TYR A 120 -0.34 20.14 5.03
N MET A 121 0.79 19.80 5.68
CA MET A 121 1.10 20.30 7.02
C MET A 121 1.23 21.83 7.05
N LYS A 122 1.82 22.43 6.03
CA LYS A 122 1.86 23.88 5.88
C LYS A 122 0.48 24.47 5.65
N TYR A 123 -0.31 23.90 4.73
CA TYR A 123 -1.66 24.35 4.42
C TYR A 123 -2.59 24.29 5.64
N SER A 124 -2.50 23.25 6.44
CA SER A 124 -3.35 23.04 7.62
C SER A 124 -2.80 23.67 8.91
N HIS A 125 -1.68 24.41 8.84
CA HIS A 125 -0.97 24.98 10.00
C HIS A 125 -0.60 23.94 11.07
N LYS A 126 -0.26 22.71 10.65
CA LYS A 126 0.09 21.57 11.53
C LYS A 126 1.54 21.13 11.42
N SER A 127 2.44 21.99 10.98
CA SER A 127 3.86 21.64 10.74
C SER A 127 4.58 21.05 11.96
N GLY A 128 4.18 21.44 13.18
CA GLY A 128 4.74 20.94 14.43
C GLY A 128 3.96 19.78 15.08
N ILE A 129 2.98 19.17 14.40
CA ILE A 129 2.19 18.08 14.98
C ILE A 129 3.10 16.90 15.34
N ARG A 130 2.91 16.33 16.53
CA ARG A 130 3.64 15.14 16.95
C ARG A 130 2.98 13.88 16.42
N LEU A 131 3.76 12.81 16.27
CA LEU A 131 3.28 11.54 15.74
C LEU A 131 2.11 10.98 16.56
N ILE A 132 2.13 11.12 17.87
CA ILE A 132 1.03 10.69 18.76
C ILE A 132 -0.28 11.45 18.52
N ASP A 133 -0.20 12.69 18.04
CA ASP A 133 -1.35 13.55 17.74
C ASP A 133 -1.89 13.37 16.30
N PHE A 134 -1.24 12.50 15.50
CA PHE A 134 -1.69 12.19 14.15
C PHE A 134 -2.93 11.27 14.19
N ASN A 135 -4.09 11.87 14.37
CA ASN A 135 -5.37 11.20 14.57
C ASN A 135 -6.20 11.09 13.27
N LYS A 136 -7.41 10.52 13.38
CA LYS A 136 -8.36 10.36 12.27
C LYS A 136 -8.60 11.69 11.51
N ASN A 137 -8.80 12.78 12.22
CA ASN A 137 -9.12 14.08 11.59
C ASN A 137 -7.96 14.60 10.75
N VAL A 138 -6.72 14.43 11.21
CA VAL A 138 -5.52 14.81 10.44
C VAL A 138 -5.39 13.91 9.21
N TYR A 139 -5.67 12.62 9.37
CA TYR A 139 -5.62 11.67 8.26
C TYR A 139 -6.65 12.02 7.16
N VAL A 140 -7.93 12.18 7.54
CA VAL A 140 -9.01 12.55 6.61
C VAL A 140 -8.72 13.90 5.95
N GLY A 141 -8.25 14.88 6.74
CA GLY A 141 -7.83 16.18 6.21
C GLY A 141 -6.74 16.07 5.13
N PHE A 142 -5.77 15.16 5.30
CA PHE A 142 -4.76 14.88 4.30
C PHE A 142 -5.36 14.26 3.01
N LEU A 143 -6.30 13.32 3.15
CA LEU A 143 -6.97 12.72 1.98
C LEU A 143 -7.78 13.76 1.19
N ASN A 144 -8.52 14.62 1.89
CA ASN A 144 -9.28 15.71 1.27
C ASN A 144 -8.36 16.74 0.62
N TYR A 145 -7.24 17.10 1.27
CA TYR A 145 -6.23 17.96 0.68
C TYR A 145 -5.71 17.43 -0.65
N MET A 146 -5.38 16.12 -0.72
CA MET A 146 -4.93 15.50 -1.97
C MET A 146 -6.01 15.51 -3.06
N ARG A 147 -7.29 15.35 -2.68
CA ARG A 147 -8.42 15.30 -3.61
C ARG A 147 -8.77 16.66 -4.18
N ASP A 148 -8.83 17.67 -3.31
CA ASP A 148 -9.50 18.92 -3.61
C ASP A 148 -8.53 20.08 -3.86
N ILE A 149 -7.41 20.11 -3.15
CA ILE A 149 -6.51 21.26 -3.07
C ILE A 149 -5.19 21.03 -3.81
N TYR A 150 -4.58 19.84 -3.60
CA TYR A 150 -3.24 19.58 -4.12
C TYR A 150 -3.18 19.59 -5.64
N VAL A 151 -2.23 20.35 -6.16
CA VAL A 151 -1.89 20.40 -7.60
C VAL A 151 -0.45 19.97 -7.78
N SER A 152 -0.19 19.08 -8.75
CA SER A 152 1.15 18.57 -9.00
C SER A 152 2.05 19.67 -9.59
N PRO A 153 3.24 19.95 -9.01
CA PRO A 153 4.15 20.97 -9.51
C PRO A 153 4.85 20.57 -10.82
N LYS A 154 4.67 19.34 -11.31
CA LYS A 154 5.38 18.83 -12.50
C LYS A 154 5.00 19.52 -13.80
N SER A 155 3.89 20.23 -13.86
CA SER A 155 3.44 20.94 -15.05
C SER A 155 2.86 22.30 -14.64
N PRO A 156 3.72 23.31 -14.39
CA PRO A 156 3.25 24.64 -13.99
C PRO A 156 2.32 25.29 -15.02
N SER A 157 2.52 24.99 -16.31
CA SER A 157 1.69 25.48 -17.42
C SER A 157 0.35 24.73 -17.58
N ASN A 158 0.22 23.56 -16.99
CA ASN A 158 -1.03 22.78 -16.99
C ASN A 158 -1.18 22.03 -15.65
N PRO A 159 -1.65 22.73 -14.62
CA PRO A 159 -1.78 22.17 -13.28
C PRO A 159 -2.82 21.04 -13.29
N GLN A 160 -2.40 19.84 -12.87
CA GLN A 160 -3.28 18.68 -12.83
C GLN A 160 -3.45 18.17 -11.40
N LYS A 161 -4.69 17.82 -11.06
CA LYS A 161 -5.01 17.10 -9.82
C LYS A 161 -4.38 15.70 -9.85
N LEU A 162 -4.21 15.11 -8.67
CA LEU A 162 -3.71 13.73 -8.58
C LEU A 162 -4.74 12.75 -9.16
N ALA A 163 -4.26 11.80 -9.94
CA ALA A 163 -5.08 10.66 -10.34
C ALA A 163 -5.50 9.83 -9.11
N GLN A 164 -6.69 9.26 -9.14
CA GLN A 164 -7.23 8.41 -8.06
C GLN A 164 -6.29 7.27 -7.68
N SER A 165 -5.66 6.61 -8.66
CA SER A 165 -4.65 5.58 -8.44
C SER A 165 -3.45 6.08 -7.65
N THR A 166 -3.01 7.32 -7.89
CA THR A 166 -1.92 7.95 -7.14
C THR A 166 -2.34 8.25 -5.71
N MET A 167 -3.54 8.81 -5.49
CA MET A 167 -4.06 9.08 -4.14
C MET A 167 -4.20 7.79 -3.34
N HIS A 168 -4.75 6.73 -3.95
CA HIS A 168 -4.83 5.41 -3.32
C HIS A 168 -3.44 4.85 -2.97
N GLN A 169 -2.45 5.02 -3.85
CA GLN A 169 -1.06 4.62 -3.56
C GLN A 169 -0.49 5.40 -2.37
N MET A 170 -0.73 6.72 -2.27
CA MET A 170 -0.27 7.53 -1.13
C MET A 170 -0.94 7.10 0.16
N GLN A 171 -2.26 6.87 0.16
CA GLN A 171 -3.01 6.32 1.29
C GLN A 171 -2.44 4.98 1.75
N THR A 172 -2.21 4.04 0.83
CA THR A 172 -1.64 2.72 1.14
C THR A 172 -0.24 2.82 1.72
N THR A 173 0.59 3.72 1.16
CA THR A 173 1.94 3.96 1.66
C THR A 173 1.91 4.56 3.07
N LEU A 174 1.08 5.56 3.32
CA LEU A 174 0.90 6.16 4.66
C LEU A 174 0.41 5.12 5.68
N ASN A 175 -0.57 4.31 5.30
CA ASN A 175 -1.09 3.23 6.15
C ASN A 175 0.03 2.23 6.53
N THR A 176 0.86 1.83 5.57
CA THR A 176 2.01 0.94 5.82
C THR A 176 3.01 1.55 6.80
N ILE A 177 3.32 2.83 6.67
CA ILE A 177 4.24 3.57 7.53
C ILE A 177 3.67 3.68 8.96
N LEU A 178 2.40 4.05 9.10
CA LEU A 178 1.74 4.16 10.41
C LEU A 178 1.60 2.80 11.10
N ASN A 179 1.35 1.71 10.37
CA ASN A 179 1.38 0.36 10.93
C ASN A 179 2.77 -0.02 11.48
N LYS A 180 3.85 0.48 10.87
CA LYS A 180 5.19 0.30 11.43
C LYS A 180 5.39 1.13 12.70
N ALA A 181 4.82 2.34 12.75
CA ALA A 181 4.83 3.15 13.99
C ALA A 181 4.11 2.45 15.15
N VAL A 182 2.95 1.81 14.88
CA VAL A 182 2.25 0.99 15.88
C VAL A 182 3.11 -0.18 16.35
N ARG A 183 3.70 -0.94 15.42
CA ARG A 183 4.58 -2.08 15.77
C ARG A 183 5.82 -1.67 16.57
N ASN A 184 6.30 -0.45 16.38
CA ASN A 184 7.42 0.11 17.13
C ASN A 184 6.98 0.78 18.44
N GLY A 185 5.70 0.73 18.81
CA GLY A 185 5.18 1.33 20.05
C GLY A 185 5.16 2.86 20.06
N LEU A 186 5.33 3.53 18.92
CA LEU A 186 5.34 4.99 18.81
C LEU A 186 3.93 5.60 18.88
N ILE A 187 2.91 4.85 18.46
CA ILE A 187 1.49 5.16 18.57
C ILE A 187 0.72 3.90 18.96
N SER A 188 -0.37 4.07 19.69
CA SER A 188 -1.19 2.95 20.18
C SER A 188 -2.02 2.28 19.08
N ALA A 189 -2.49 3.05 18.09
CA ALA A 189 -3.29 2.55 16.99
C ALA A 189 -3.06 3.36 15.72
N ASN A 190 -3.28 2.72 14.56
CA ASN A 190 -3.23 3.39 13.27
C ASN A 190 -4.58 4.08 13.02
N PRO A 191 -4.62 5.42 12.82
CA PRO A 191 -5.84 6.15 12.53
C PRO A 191 -6.62 5.64 11.32
N PHE A 192 -5.95 5.01 10.35
CA PHE A 192 -6.60 4.42 9.19
C PHE A 192 -7.67 3.38 9.56
N ALA A 193 -7.49 2.65 10.66
CA ALA A 193 -8.43 1.63 11.11
C ALA A 193 -9.81 2.22 11.47
N SER A 194 -9.84 3.49 11.92
CA SER A 194 -11.07 4.20 12.30
C SER A 194 -11.74 4.96 11.15
N LEU A 195 -11.17 4.93 9.92
CA LEU A 195 -11.78 5.55 8.75
C LEU A 195 -12.94 4.72 8.22
N ASP A 196 -14.07 5.38 7.98
CA ASP A 196 -15.18 4.79 7.25
C ASP A 196 -14.80 4.53 5.78
N ILE A 197 -15.50 3.61 5.14
CA ILE A 197 -15.21 3.25 3.74
C ILE A 197 -15.34 4.45 2.80
N ARG A 198 -16.26 5.39 3.08
CA ARG A 198 -16.48 6.60 2.30
C ARG A 198 -15.39 7.66 2.48
N GLU A 199 -14.67 7.61 3.60
CA GLU A 199 -13.55 8.51 3.89
C GLU A 199 -12.27 8.05 3.18
N ARG A 200 -12.19 6.78 2.82
CA ARG A 200 -11.02 6.19 2.16
C ARG A 200 -10.99 6.54 0.67
N VAL A 201 -9.79 6.60 0.12
CA VAL A 201 -9.62 6.64 -1.33
C VAL A 201 -9.78 5.23 -1.87
N SER A 202 -10.82 4.99 -2.68
CA SER A 202 -11.04 3.71 -3.33
C SER A 202 -9.96 3.42 -4.37
N LYS A 203 -9.70 2.15 -4.62
CA LYS A 203 -8.83 1.74 -5.73
C LYS A 203 -9.50 2.15 -7.05
N ALA A 204 -8.73 2.79 -7.95
CA ALA A 204 -9.22 3.08 -9.29
C ALA A 204 -9.47 1.78 -10.05
N GLU A 205 -10.53 1.76 -10.83
CA GLU A 205 -10.76 0.67 -11.77
C GLU A 205 -9.61 0.60 -12.77
N SER A 206 -9.12 -0.61 -13.03
CA SER A 206 -8.07 -0.84 -14.01
C SER A 206 -8.71 -1.28 -15.33
N ASN A 207 -8.68 -0.40 -16.31
CA ASN A 207 -9.02 -0.80 -17.68
C ASN A 207 -7.84 -1.58 -18.26
N ILE A 208 -8.03 -2.89 -18.42
CA ILE A 208 -7.05 -3.76 -19.07
C ILE A 208 -7.20 -3.52 -20.58
N VAL A 209 -6.16 -2.97 -21.19
CA VAL A 209 -6.08 -2.79 -22.63
C VAL A 209 -5.26 -3.94 -23.21
N ALA A 210 -5.87 -4.72 -24.11
CA ALA A 210 -5.22 -5.75 -24.90
C ALA A 210 -5.46 -5.49 -26.38
N LEU A 211 -4.54 -5.91 -27.24
CA LEU A 211 -4.68 -5.86 -28.69
C LEU A 211 -5.41 -7.11 -29.20
N THR A 212 -6.23 -6.94 -30.21
CA THR A 212 -6.73 -8.08 -30.99
C THR A 212 -5.66 -8.63 -31.90
N LYS A 213 -5.88 -9.81 -32.47
CA LYS A 213 -4.94 -10.42 -33.42
C LYS A 213 -4.71 -9.53 -34.65
N GLU A 214 -5.75 -8.90 -35.13
CA GLU A 214 -5.72 -7.99 -36.30
C GLU A 214 -4.93 -6.72 -35.95
N GLU A 215 -5.11 -6.16 -34.76
CA GLU A 215 -4.36 -5.01 -34.28
C GLU A 215 -2.86 -5.33 -34.09
N VAL A 216 -2.54 -6.54 -33.63
CA VAL A 216 -1.13 -7.00 -33.53
C VAL A 216 -0.52 -7.10 -34.93
N MET A 217 -1.23 -7.66 -35.90
CA MET A 217 -0.76 -7.76 -37.29
C MET A 217 -0.56 -6.38 -37.92
N SER A 218 -1.54 -5.47 -37.73
CA SER A 218 -1.43 -4.09 -38.20
C SER A 218 -0.24 -3.36 -37.59
N LEU A 219 -0.01 -3.55 -36.29
CA LEU A 219 1.16 -2.96 -35.61
C LEU A 219 2.48 -3.54 -36.12
N ALA A 220 2.49 -4.84 -36.45
CA ALA A 220 3.65 -5.54 -37.04
C ALA A 220 4.05 -4.99 -38.39
N SER A 221 3.10 -4.54 -39.22
CA SER A 221 3.34 -3.99 -40.56
C SER A 221 3.79 -2.53 -40.58
N VAL A 222 3.57 -1.76 -39.47
CA VAL A 222 3.92 -0.33 -39.44
C VAL A 222 5.42 -0.12 -39.50
N GLU A 223 5.90 0.69 -40.42
CA GLU A 223 7.25 1.21 -40.38
C GLU A 223 7.44 2.20 -39.23
N THR A 224 8.58 2.14 -38.56
CA THR A 224 8.85 2.94 -37.36
C THR A 224 10.29 3.38 -37.29
N GLY A 225 10.52 4.61 -36.78
CA GLY A 225 11.87 5.08 -36.39
C GLY A 225 12.41 4.45 -35.10
N SER A 226 11.68 3.50 -34.50
CA SER A 226 12.07 2.82 -33.27
C SER A 226 11.99 1.29 -33.42
N PRO A 227 12.80 0.68 -34.32
CA PRO A 227 12.72 -0.75 -34.63
C PRO A 227 12.97 -1.63 -33.41
N ALA A 228 13.92 -1.23 -32.54
CA ALA A 228 14.21 -1.97 -31.31
C ALA A 228 12.99 -2.03 -30.37
N THR A 229 12.25 -0.92 -30.22
CA THR A 229 11.00 -0.91 -29.44
C THR A 229 9.97 -1.85 -30.04
N LYS A 230 9.77 -1.80 -31.35
CA LYS A 230 8.82 -2.66 -32.07
C LYS A 230 9.16 -4.13 -31.87
N GLN A 231 10.42 -4.50 -32.09
CA GLN A 231 10.91 -5.88 -31.92
C GLN A 231 10.65 -6.39 -30.49
N CYS A 232 11.08 -5.63 -29.47
CA CYS A 232 10.85 -5.98 -28.06
C CYS A 232 9.35 -6.12 -27.74
N TYR A 233 8.53 -5.17 -28.20
CA TYR A 233 7.10 -5.16 -27.94
C TYR A 233 6.40 -6.35 -28.57
N MET A 234 6.67 -6.62 -29.85
CA MET A 234 6.09 -7.74 -30.56
C MET A 234 6.50 -9.07 -29.94
N PHE A 235 7.77 -9.25 -29.60
CA PHE A 235 8.22 -10.43 -28.86
C PHE A 235 7.47 -10.61 -27.53
N CYS A 236 7.24 -9.53 -26.80
CA CYS A 236 6.47 -9.59 -25.54
C CYS A 236 4.98 -9.88 -25.76
N CYS A 237 4.40 -9.53 -26.92
CA CYS A 237 3.03 -9.94 -27.28
C CYS A 237 2.89 -11.47 -27.41
N PHE A 238 3.97 -12.18 -27.75
CA PHE A 238 3.98 -13.63 -27.93
C PHE A 238 4.66 -14.43 -26.81
N THR A 239 5.20 -13.74 -25.78
CA THR A 239 5.89 -14.39 -24.65
C THR A 239 5.35 -13.95 -23.31
N GLY A 240 4.59 -12.85 -23.26
CA GLY A 240 4.08 -12.29 -22.01
C GLY A 240 5.14 -11.73 -21.05
N LEU A 241 6.37 -11.53 -21.49
CA LEU A 241 7.44 -10.95 -20.67
C LEU A 241 7.14 -9.49 -20.30
N ARG A 242 7.57 -9.08 -19.10
CA ARG A 242 7.55 -7.66 -18.70
C ARG A 242 8.75 -6.94 -19.31
N HIS A 243 8.64 -5.62 -19.44
CA HIS A 243 9.74 -4.77 -19.88
C HIS A 243 11.03 -5.03 -19.07
N SER A 244 10.94 -5.17 -17.74
CA SER A 244 12.11 -5.49 -16.90
C SER A 244 12.72 -6.85 -17.18
N ASP A 245 11.92 -7.84 -17.57
CA ASP A 245 12.40 -9.19 -17.81
C ASP A 245 13.07 -9.26 -19.19
N ILE A 246 12.47 -8.68 -20.24
CA ILE A 246 13.07 -8.65 -21.59
C ILE A 246 14.35 -7.79 -21.62
N SER A 247 14.41 -6.69 -20.84
CA SER A 247 15.61 -5.83 -20.76
C SER A 247 16.82 -6.53 -20.16
N ASN A 248 16.61 -7.59 -19.42
CA ASN A 248 17.68 -8.37 -18.77
C ASN A 248 17.83 -9.79 -19.35
N LEU A 249 17.07 -10.12 -20.41
CA LEU A 249 17.08 -11.41 -21.04
C LEU A 249 18.43 -11.63 -21.73
N LYS A 250 19.13 -12.71 -21.38
CA LYS A 250 20.42 -13.11 -21.95
C LYS A 250 20.26 -14.32 -22.84
N TRP A 251 21.21 -14.53 -23.73
CA TRP A 251 21.20 -15.69 -24.61
C TRP A 251 21.25 -17.02 -23.86
N LYS A 252 21.89 -17.11 -22.72
CA LYS A 252 21.92 -18.33 -21.86
C LYS A 252 20.52 -18.66 -21.28
N ASP A 253 19.60 -17.70 -21.26
CA ASP A 253 18.24 -17.92 -20.80
C ASP A 253 17.35 -18.54 -21.88
N ILE A 254 17.82 -18.56 -23.14
CA ILE A 254 17.14 -19.23 -24.28
C ILE A 254 17.74 -20.60 -24.42
N ARG A 255 16.93 -21.64 -24.17
CA ARG A 255 17.41 -23.02 -24.11
C ARG A 255 16.65 -23.88 -25.12
N GLN A 256 17.38 -24.86 -25.67
CA GLN A 256 16.75 -25.93 -26.45
C GLN A 256 16.07 -26.91 -25.49
N THR A 257 14.84 -27.28 -25.80
CA THR A 257 14.05 -28.30 -25.10
C THR A 257 13.52 -29.29 -26.15
N ASP A 258 12.95 -30.40 -25.71
CA ASP A 258 12.34 -31.38 -26.61
C ASP A 258 11.23 -30.81 -27.48
N ALA A 259 10.53 -29.77 -26.97
CA ALA A 259 9.47 -29.04 -27.67
C ALA A 259 9.94 -27.86 -28.53
N GLY A 260 11.27 -27.62 -28.63
CA GLY A 260 11.87 -26.48 -29.32
C GLY A 260 12.52 -25.46 -28.37
N LEU A 261 12.74 -24.23 -28.85
CA LEU A 261 13.33 -23.18 -28.03
C LEU A 261 12.37 -22.69 -26.94
N ALA A 262 12.90 -22.47 -25.77
CA ALA A 262 12.16 -21.90 -24.65
C ALA A 262 13.00 -20.88 -23.87
N ILE A 263 12.36 -19.90 -23.27
CA ILE A 263 12.97 -18.99 -22.29
C ILE A 263 12.89 -19.63 -20.90
N TYR A 264 14.02 -19.78 -20.24
CA TYR A 264 14.09 -20.20 -18.84
C TYR A 264 14.65 -19.08 -17.97
N LEU A 265 13.81 -18.46 -17.18
CA LEU A 265 14.22 -17.47 -16.17
C LEU A 265 14.12 -18.10 -14.79
N PRO A 266 15.25 -18.39 -14.13
CA PRO A 266 15.26 -18.99 -12.79
C PRO A 266 14.65 -18.04 -11.75
N ARG A 267 14.66 -16.72 -12.01
CA ARG A 267 14.13 -15.72 -11.12
C ARG A 267 13.64 -14.49 -11.90
N MET A 268 12.33 -14.33 -12.02
CA MET A 268 11.76 -13.10 -12.59
C MET A 268 12.05 -11.88 -11.71
N GLN A 269 12.25 -10.72 -12.32
CA GLN A 269 12.61 -9.49 -11.61
C GLN A 269 11.55 -9.09 -10.54
N LYS A 270 10.27 -9.19 -10.84
CA LYS A 270 9.19 -8.75 -9.96
C LYS A 270 8.68 -9.84 -9.00
N THR A 271 8.44 -11.05 -9.50
CA THR A 271 7.77 -12.11 -8.73
C THR A 271 8.72 -13.05 -8.02
N LYS A 272 10.00 -13.04 -8.41
CA LYS A 272 11.08 -13.90 -7.86
C LYS A 272 10.85 -15.41 -8.04
N HIS A 273 9.85 -15.82 -8.83
CA HIS A 273 9.60 -17.21 -9.17
C HIS A 273 10.25 -17.59 -10.51
N PRO A 274 10.65 -18.86 -10.68
CA PRO A 274 11.12 -19.35 -11.97
C PRO A 274 9.96 -19.42 -12.98
N ILE A 275 10.27 -19.27 -14.26
CA ILE A 275 9.32 -19.44 -15.35
C ILE A 275 10.01 -20.10 -16.54
N LEU A 276 9.27 -20.98 -17.23
CA LEU A 276 9.63 -21.56 -18.51
C LEU A 276 8.56 -21.13 -19.54
N ILE A 277 8.99 -20.48 -20.63
CA ILE A 277 8.09 -20.00 -21.69
C ILE A 277 8.54 -20.63 -23.00
N PRO A 278 7.78 -21.57 -23.58
CA PRO A 278 8.05 -22.10 -24.92
C PRO A 278 7.91 -20.99 -25.97
N LEU A 279 8.83 -20.95 -26.93
CA LEU A 279 8.82 -19.99 -28.03
C LEU A 279 8.07 -20.56 -29.23
N GLY A 280 6.84 -20.09 -29.43
CA GLY A 280 6.07 -20.40 -30.64
C GLY A 280 6.65 -19.72 -31.89
N LYS A 281 6.21 -20.17 -33.09
CA LYS A 281 6.70 -19.66 -34.38
C LYS A 281 6.66 -18.12 -34.46
N LYS A 282 5.60 -17.49 -33.98
CA LYS A 282 5.47 -16.02 -33.98
C LYS A 282 6.45 -15.31 -33.04
N ALA A 283 6.77 -15.91 -31.91
CA ALA A 283 7.81 -15.37 -31.03
C ALA A 283 9.19 -15.47 -31.69
N LEU A 284 9.47 -16.57 -32.39
CA LEU A 284 10.73 -16.77 -33.10
C LEU A 284 10.95 -15.77 -34.24
N GLU A 285 9.89 -15.31 -34.93
CA GLU A 285 9.97 -14.27 -35.96
C GLU A 285 10.51 -12.93 -35.40
N TRP A 286 10.32 -12.68 -34.11
CA TRP A 286 10.77 -11.44 -33.45
C TRP A 286 12.01 -11.63 -32.58
N LEU A 287 12.52 -12.87 -32.47
CA LEU A 287 13.77 -13.14 -31.77
C LEU A 287 14.94 -12.68 -32.65
N PRO A 288 15.88 -11.84 -32.12
CA PRO A 288 17.09 -11.50 -32.88
C PRO A 288 17.93 -12.72 -33.21
N HIS A 289 18.72 -12.63 -34.26
CA HIS A 289 19.78 -13.63 -34.53
C HIS A 289 20.90 -13.48 -33.49
N ARG A 290 21.38 -14.62 -32.99
CA ARG A 290 22.43 -14.61 -31.96
C ARG A 290 23.79 -14.18 -32.52
N GLU A 291 24.09 -14.57 -33.78
CA GLU A 291 25.39 -14.37 -34.38
C GLU A 291 26.53 -14.89 -33.46
N ASP A 292 27.65 -14.16 -33.34
CA ASP A 292 28.79 -14.49 -32.49
C ASP A 292 28.67 -13.96 -31.04
N LYS A 293 27.45 -13.60 -30.60
CA LYS A 293 27.23 -13.06 -29.25
C LYS A 293 27.40 -14.13 -28.17
N SER A 294 28.09 -13.75 -27.10
CA SER A 294 28.29 -14.62 -25.93
C SER A 294 26.96 -14.97 -25.25
N GLU A 295 26.96 -16.04 -24.47
CA GLU A 295 25.81 -16.48 -23.69
C GLU A 295 25.33 -15.42 -22.67
N ASP A 296 26.26 -14.64 -22.14
CA ASP A 296 25.95 -13.57 -21.17
C ASP A 296 25.53 -12.25 -21.81
N SER A 297 25.58 -12.14 -23.13
CA SER A 297 25.10 -10.96 -23.86
C SER A 297 23.58 -10.86 -23.78
N LEU A 298 23.07 -9.61 -23.76
CA LEU A 298 21.63 -9.35 -23.84
C LEU A 298 21.09 -9.77 -25.20
N VAL A 299 19.90 -10.37 -25.21
CA VAL A 299 19.17 -10.74 -26.43
C VAL A 299 18.68 -9.51 -27.17
N PHE A 300 18.15 -8.54 -26.43
CA PHE A 300 17.55 -7.33 -26.98
C PHE A 300 18.27 -6.07 -26.53
N ASN A 301 18.39 -5.10 -27.42
CA ASN A 301 18.72 -3.72 -27.05
C ASN A 301 17.41 -2.98 -26.69
N THR A 302 16.96 -3.18 -25.47
CA THR A 302 15.65 -2.67 -25.01
C THR A 302 15.76 -1.22 -24.61
N PRO A 303 15.07 -0.25 -25.30
CA PRO A 303 15.07 1.14 -24.89
C PRO A 303 14.37 1.36 -23.55
N GLN A 304 14.62 2.50 -22.90
CA GLN A 304 13.92 2.88 -21.68
C GLN A 304 12.41 2.89 -21.88
N ILE A 305 11.67 2.46 -20.86
CA ILE A 305 10.22 2.28 -20.93
C ILE A 305 9.44 3.52 -21.40
N CYS A 306 9.90 4.73 -20.96
CA CYS A 306 9.26 5.98 -21.39
C CYS A 306 9.44 6.28 -22.89
N ASN A 307 10.55 5.85 -23.48
CA ASN A 307 10.81 5.96 -24.91
C ASN A 307 9.98 4.90 -25.67
N CYS A 308 9.91 3.68 -25.13
CA CYS A 308 9.03 2.63 -25.67
C CYS A 308 7.57 3.09 -25.70
N ASP A 309 7.04 3.62 -24.62
CA ASP A 309 5.64 4.08 -24.52
C ASP A 309 5.37 5.23 -25.51
N ARG A 310 6.32 6.13 -25.72
CA ARG A 310 6.21 7.21 -26.71
C ARG A 310 6.17 6.65 -28.15
N ALA A 311 7.11 5.76 -28.46
CA ALA A 311 7.17 5.12 -29.77
C ALA A 311 5.90 4.31 -30.08
N LEU A 312 5.39 3.54 -29.10
CA LEU A 312 4.17 2.75 -29.23
C LEU A 312 2.95 3.61 -29.52
N LYS A 313 2.82 4.79 -28.90
CA LYS A 313 1.72 5.74 -29.21
C LYS A 313 1.76 6.19 -30.67
N HIS A 314 2.96 6.47 -31.20
CA HIS A 314 3.11 6.85 -32.60
C HIS A 314 2.81 5.67 -33.54
N MET A 315 3.29 4.48 -33.22
CA MET A 315 3.01 3.28 -34.02
C MET A 315 1.53 2.92 -34.01
N ALA A 316 0.84 3.00 -32.85
CA ALA A 316 -0.60 2.76 -32.73
C ALA A 316 -1.39 3.70 -33.65
N LYS A 317 -1.08 5.01 -33.63
CA LYS A 317 -1.72 6.00 -34.52
C LYS A 317 -1.53 5.66 -36.00
N ARG A 318 -0.32 5.24 -36.40
CA ARG A 318 -0.03 4.84 -37.80
C ARG A 318 -0.72 3.52 -38.19
N ALA A 319 -0.91 2.62 -37.23
CA ALA A 319 -1.64 1.36 -37.44
C ALA A 319 -3.17 1.52 -37.42
N GLY A 320 -3.70 2.74 -37.20
CA GLY A 320 -5.13 2.97 -37.01
C GLY A 320 -5.73 2.44 -35.72
N ILE A 321 -4.88 2.18 -34.71
CA ILE A 321 -5.29 1.65 -33.40
C ILE A 321 -5.69 2.82 -32.50
N THR A 322 -6.94 2.85 -32.05
CA THR A 322 -7.46 3.92 -31.16
C THR A 322 -7.12 3.71 -29.69
N LYS A 323 -6.71 2.51 -29.30
CA LYS A 323 -6.31 2.16 -27.94
C LYS A 323 -5.01 2.86 -27.55
N VAL A 324 -4.94 3.32 -26.29
CA VAL A 324 -3.69 3.89 -25.76
C VAL A 324 -2.74 2.76 -25.39
N LEU A 325 -1.67 2.62 -26.16
CA LEU A 325 -0.67 1.59 -25.93
C LEU A 325 0.45 2.08 -25.01
N GLY A 326 0.82 1.24 -24.06
CA GLY A 326 2.07 1.29 -23.32
C GLY A 326 2.75 -0.07 -23.42
N PHE A 327 4.02 -0.17 -23.02
CA PHE A 327 4.76 -1.43 -23.16
C PHE A 327 4.08 -2.60 -22.43
N HIS A 328 3.42 -2.32 -21.31
CA HIS A 328 2.70 -3.34 -20.54
C HIS A 328 1.49 -3.95 -21.27
N THR A 329 0.95 -3.25 -22.27
CA THR A 329 -0.15 -3.76 -23.10
C THR A 329 0.22 -5.05 -23.82
N SER A 330 1.50 -5.25 -24.19
CA SER A 330 1.98 -6.50 -24.81
C SER A 330 1.69 -7.72 -23.96
N ARG A 331 1.88 -7.60 -22.64
CA ARG A 331 1.62 -8.70 -21.71
C ARG A 331 0.12 -9.02 -21.56
N HIS A 332 -0.73 -8.01 -21.61
CA HIS A 332 -2.18 -8.23 -21.62
C HIS A 332 -2.67 -8.82 -22.94
N THR A 333 -1.96 -8.57 -24.03
CA THR A 333 -2.24 -9.13 -25.36
C THR A 333 -1.86 -10.61 -25.45
N PHE A 334 -0.88 -11.05 -24.66
CA PHE A 334 -0.46 -12.47 -24.59
C PHE A 334 -1.49 -13.36 -23.87
N GLY A 335 -2.26 -12.80 -22.91
CA GLY A 335 -3.20 -13.53 -22.05
C GLY A 335 -4.55 -13.88 -22.71
#